data_2d8dbc7aa90adf483ae3392e1f430651
#
_entry.id   2d8dbc7aa90adf483ae3392e1f430651
#
_cell.length_a   1.000
_cell.length_b   1.000
_cell.length_c   1.000
_cell.angle_alpha   90.00
_cell.angle_beta   90.00
_cell.angle_gamma   90.00
#
_symmetry.space_group_name_H-M   'P 1'
#
loop_
_entity.id
_entity.type
_entity.pdbx_description
1 polymer ?
#
loop_
_entity_poly.entity_id
_entity_poly.type
_entity_poly.pdbx_seq_one_letter_code
_entity_poly.pdbx_strand_id
1 'polypeptide(L)'
;GKVLIVEGYTLTQIANSVTLNAKTDDKTDKTPFTSEEFLATVTNQEFIDRMVATYPNLFASLPAADSGVIYRLEGYLFPAVFDYYDDATIEDLVEQMISTTDARLQPYYEAIANKNLTVNEVLTLASLVEKEGSTDEDRRNIASVFFNRLNAEMPLQSNIAILYAQGKLGEETTLAEDTNIDTSIESPYNIYWRAG
;
A
#
# COMPACT_ATOMS: atom_id res chain seq x y z
N GLY A 1 2.88 22.43 -8.44
CA GLY A 1 1.97 21.48 -9.05
C GLY A 1 1.45 20.43 -8.06
N LYS A 2 0.57 19.62 -8.52
CA LYS A 2 -0.06 18.57 -7.73
C LYS A 2 -0.16 17.28 -8.55
N VAL A 3 0.04 16.12 -7.88
CA VAL A 3 -0.27 14.81 -8.46
C VAL A 3 -1.33 14.13 -7.59
N LEU A 4 -2.25 13.41 -8.22
CA LEU A 4 -3.29 12.65 -7.53
C LEU A 4 -2.97 11.17 -7.62
N ILE A 5 -2.82 10.53 -6.45
CA ILE A 5 -2.71 9.08 -6.35
C ILE A 5 -4.01 8.56 -5.73
N VAL A 6 -4.74 7.77 -6.50
CA VAL A 6 -6.03 7.23 -6.09
C VAL A 6 -5.83 5.97 -5.25
N GLU A 7 -6.69 5.76 -4.27
CA GLU A 7 -6.71 4.55 -3.45
C GLU A 7 -6.81 3.30 -4.33
N GLY A 8 -6.04 2.29 -3.98
CA GLY A 8 -6.04 1.01 -4.70
C GLY A 8 -5.14 0.97 -5.94
N TYR A 9 -4.45 2.05 -6.28
CA TYR A 9 -3.53 2.05 -7.41
C TYR A 9 -2.30 1.17 -7.15
N THR A 10 -1.95 0.38 -8.14
CA THR A 10 -0.66 -0.32 -8.20
C THR A 10 0.46 0.66 -8.52
N LEU A 11 1.72 0.27 -8.33
CA LEU A 11 2.85 1.12 -8.71
C LEU A 11 2.84 1.49 -10.20
N THR A 12 2.40 0.58 -11.07
CA THR A 12 2.30 0.88 -12.51
C THR A 12 1.22 1.92 -12.80
N GLN A 13 0.12 1.90 -12.07
CA GLN A 13 -0.92 2.94 -12.18
C GLN A 13 -0.44 4.27 -11.62
N ILE A 14 0.29 4.27 -10.51
CA ILE A 14 0.92 5.47 -9.95
C ILE A 14 1.92 6.06 -10.94
N ALA A 15 2.70 5.22 -11.61
CA ALA A 15 3.66 5.65 -12.64
C ALA A 15 3.00 6.49 -13.74
N ASN A 16 1.78 6.14 -14.14
CA ASN A 16 1.02 6.92 -15.10
C ASN A 16 0.46 8.20 -14.46
N SER A 17 0.01 8.12 -13.22
CA SER A 17 -0.62 9.26 -12.51
C SER A 17 0.34 10.40 -12.25
N VAL A 18 1.63 10.13 -12.01
CA VAL A 18 2.61 11.17 -11.74
C VAL A 18 2.93 12.03 -12.96
N THR A 19 2.54 11.62 -14.15
CA THR A 19 2.81 12.35 -15.39
C THR A 19 1.86 13.50 -15.66
N LEU A 20 0.71 13.56 -14.96
CA LEU A 20 -0.34 14.55 -15.17
C LEU A 20 -0.52 15.44 -13.96
N ASN A 21 -0.67 16.73 -14.20
CA ASN A 21 -0.93 17.70 -13.13
C ASN A 21 -2.41 17.63 -12.72
N ALA A 22 -2.66 17.32 -11.46
CA ALA A 22 -4.01 17.20 -10.90
C ALA A 22 -4.66 18.56 -10.58
N LYS A 23 -3.89 19.65 -10.70
CA LYS A 23 -4.36 21.01 -10.38
C LYS A 23 -5.34 21.55 -11.42
N THR A 24 -5.33 21.02 -12.62
CA THR A 24 -6.14 21.51 -13.73
C THR A 24 -7.02 20.39 -14.29
N ASP A 25 -8.15 20.76 -14.91
CA ASP A 25 -8.98 19.81 -15.64
C ASP A 25 -8.39 19.46 -17.02
N ASP A 26 -7.27 20.10 -17.38
CA ASP A 26 -6.58 19.87 -18.63
C ASP A 26 -5.73 18.59 -18.54
N LYS A 27 -6.20 17.54 -19.18
CA LYS A 27 -5.50 16.23 -19.24
C LYS A 27 -4.21 16.27 -20.06
N THR A 28 -3.89 17.41 -20.68
CA THR A 28 -2.63 17.61 -21.40
C THR A 28 -1.59 18.33 -20.54
N ASP A 29 -1.98 18.81 -19.36
CA ASP A 29 -1.09 19.50 -18.44
C ASP A 29 -0.14 18.52 -17.77
N LYS A 30 1.06 18.38 -18.34
CA LYS A 30 2.07 17.44 -17.89
C LYS A 30 2.85 17.98 -16.70
N THR A 31 3.23 17.05 -15.81
CA THR A 31 4.21 17.30 -14.77
C THR A 31 5.63 17.19 -15.34
N PRO A 32 6.67 17.61 -14.60
CA PRO A 32 8.05 17.33 -15.03
C PRO A 32 8.46 15.86 -14.86
N PHE A 33 7.57 15.00 -14.33
CA PHE A 33 7.88 13.60 -14.03
C PHE A 33 7.44 12.67 -15.17
N THR A 34 8.21 11.59 -15.38
CA THR A 34 7.88 10.55 -16.34
C THR A 34 7.57 9.23 -15.64
N SER A 35 6.81 8.36 -16.30
CA SER A 35 6.54 7.01 -15.80
C SER A 35 7.82 6.20 -15.63
N GLU A 36 8.74 6.34 -16.58
CA GLU A 36 10.02 5.64 -16.59
C GLU A 36 10.90 6.03 -15.39
N GLU A 37 11.00 7.33 -15.09
CA GLU A 37 11.71 7.82 -13.90
C GLU A 37 11.11 7.25 -12.62
N PHE A 38 9.79 7.26 -12.53
CA PHE A 38 9.10 6.75 -11.35
C PHE A 38 9.41 5.28 -11.13
N LEU A 39 9.23 4.46 -12.17
CA LEU A 39 9.49 3.01 -12.06
C LEU A 39 10.96 2.72 -11.79
N ALA A 40 11.87 3.48 -12.38
CA ALA A 40 13.30 3.34 -12.10
C ALA A 40 13.63 3.66 -10.64
N THR A 41 12.98 4.69 -10.06
CA THR A 41 13.21 5.10 -8.67
C THR A 41 12.68 4.05 -7.69
N VAL A 42 11.46 3.57 -7.87
CA VAL A 42 10.85 2.60 -6.94
C VAL A 42 11.46 1.20 -7.02
N THR A 43 12.29 0.95 -8.02
CA THR A 43 13.05 -0.31 -8.17
C THR A 43 14.55 -0.13 -7.96
N ASN A 44 15.00 1.08 -7.68
CA ASN A 44 16.42 1.38 -7.48
C ASN A 44 16.87 0.94 -6.08
N GLN A 45 17.86 0.05 -6.02
CA GLN A 45 18.34 -0.51 -4.75
C GLN A 45 18.90 0.54 -3.80
N GLU A 46 19.65 1.51 -4.31
CA GLU A 46 20.24 2.58 -3.48
C GLU A 46 19.14 3.47 -2.87
N PHE A 47 18.13 3.81 -3.67
CA PHE A 47 16.99 4.59 -3.17
C PHE A 47 16.22 3.81 -2.09
N ILE A 48 15.93 2.54 -2.35
CA ILE A 48 15.22 1.69 -1.38
C ILE A 48 16.03 1.57 -0.09
N ASP A 49 17.33 1.37 -0.16
CA ASP A 49 18.20 1.28 1.01
C ASP A 49 18.18 2.56 1.84
N ARG A 50 18.15 3.73 1.20
CA ARG A 50 18.02 5.02 1.90
C ARG A 50 16.67 5.14 2.60
N MET A 51 15.60 4.70 1.94
CA MET A 51 14.26 4.73 2.53
C MET A 51 14.16 3.79 3.74
N VAL A 52 14.72 2.61 3.63
CA VAL A 52 14.78 1.64 4.74
C VAL A 52 15.52 2.24 5.94
N ALA A 53 16.63 2.92 5.70
CA ALA A 53 17.41 3.57 6.76
C ALA A 53 16.66 4.75 7.39
N THR A 54 15.89 5.49 6.60
CA THR A 54 15.17 6.70 7.06
C THR A 54 13.85 6.33 7.78
N TYR A 55 13.19 5.27 7.33
CA TYR A 55 11.87 4.84 7.84
C TYR A 55 11.93 3.37 8.31
N PRO A 56 12.73 3.06 9.34
CA PRO A 56 13.00 1.67 9.73
C PRO A 56 11.77 0.92 10.21
N ASN A 57 10.84 1.58 10.88
CA ASN A 57 9.59 0.91 11.33
C ASN A 57 8.69 0.55 10.16
N LEU A 58 8.60 1.42 9.17
CA LEU A 58 7.79 1.18 7.99
C LEU A 58 8.31 -0.02 7.18
N PHE A 59 9.63 -0.11 7.03
CA PHE A 59 10.28 -1.08 6.16
C PHE A 59 10.86 -2.30 6.86
N ALA A 60 10.54 -2.49 8.15
CA ALA A 60 11.06 -3.62 8.93
C ALA A 60 10.74 -4.99 8.31
N SER A 61 9.64 -5.10 7.59
CA SER A 61 9.20 -6.35 6.94
C SER A 61 9.15 -6.23 5.41
N LEU A 62 9.86 -5.27 4.83
CA LEU A 62 9.93 -5.12 3.37
C LEU A 62 10.46 -6.41 2.74
N PRO A 63 9.83 -6.92 1.66
CA PRO A 63 10.37 -8.10 0.96
C PRO A 63 11.83 -7.90 0.55
N ALA A 64 12.62 -8.95 0.69
CA ALA A 64 14.04 -8.92 0.34
C ALA A 64 14.24 -8.72 -1.17
N ALA A 65 15.40 -8.19 -1.56
CA ALA A 65 15.73 -7.91 -2.94
C ALA A 65 15.70 -9.18 -3.82
N ASP A 66 15.99 -10.33 -3.24
CA ASP A 66 16.04 -11.63 -3.91
C ASP A 66 14.77 -12.47 -3.69
N SER A 67 13.71 -11.87 -3.16
CA SER A 67 12.45 -12.57 -2.85
C SER A 67 11.63 -12.97 -4.08
N GLY A 68 11.98 -12.45 -5.26
CA GLY A 68 11.18 -12.63 -6.47
C GLY A 68 10.05 -11.61 -6.64
N VAL A 69 9.85 -10.72 -5.68
CA VAL A 69 8.88 -9.63 -5.79
C VAL A 69 9.45 -8.54 -6.71
N ILE A 70 8.72 -8.22 -7.77
CA ILE A 70 9.16 -7.23 -8.77
C ILE A 70 9.14 -5.82 -8.18
N TYR A 71 8.04 -5.46 -7.53
CA TYR A 71 7.85 -4.14 -6.93
C TYR A 71 7.78 -4.26 -5.40
N ARG A 72 8.94 -4.18 -4.76
CA ARG A 72 9.05 -4.31 -3.29
C ARG A 72 8.30 -3.22 -2.56
N LEU A 73 8.17 -2.03 -3.15
CA LEU A 73 7.48 -0.89 -2.55
C LEU A 73 5.97 -0.87 -2.80
N GLU A 74 5.43 -1.90 -3.47
CA GLU A 74 3.98 -1.99 -3.70
C GLU A 74 3.23 -1.95 -2.38
N GLY A 75 2.28 -1.02 -2.27
CA GLY A 75 1.50 -0.82 -1.06
C GLY A 75 2.10 0.18 -0.06
N TYR A 76 3.33 0.63 -0.26
CA TYR A 76 4.03 1.53 0.67
C TYR A 76 3.87 3.02 0.34
N LEU A 77 3.26 3.36 -0.79
CA LEU A 77 3.05 4.74 -1.22
C LEU A 77 1.62 5.18 -0.89
N PHE A 78 1.47 6.25 -0.12
CA PHE A 78 0.16 6.68 0.37
C PHE A 78 -0.68 7.30 -0.74
N PRO A 79 -1.96 6.93 -0.87
CA PRO A 79 -2.87 7.54 -1.85
C PRO A 79 -3.39 8.88 -1.33
N ALA A 80 -3.03 9.95 -2.01
CA ALA A 80 -3.43 11.31 -1.68
C ALA A 80 -3.13 12.26 -2.84
N VAL A 81 -3.45 13.52 -2.66
CA VAL A 81 -2.97 14.60 -3.54
C VAL A 81 -1.65 15.11 -2.94
N PHE A 82 -0.58 15.07 -3.73
CA PHE A 82 0.74 15.54 -3.32
C PHE A 82 1.14 16.79 -4.06
N ASP A 83 1.58 17.80 -3.31
CA ASP A 83 2.16 19.01 -3.87
C ASP A 83 3.63 18.76 -4.23
N TYR A 84 4.09 19.38 -5.31
CA TYR A 84 5.51 19.38 -5.66
C TYR A 84 5.94 20.77 -6.10
N TYR A 85 7.20 21.12 -5.80
CA TYR A 85 7.82 22.33 -6.31
C TYR A 85 8.34 22.11 -7.73
N ASP A 86 8.49 23.18 -8.50
CA ASP A 86 8.93 23.10 -9.90
C ASP A 86 10.32 22.46 -10.06
N ASP A 87 11.16 22.55 -9.02
CA ASP A 87 12.50 21.96 -9.00
C ASP A 87 12.54 20.60 -8.29
N ALA A 88 11.40 20.04 -7.89
CA ALA A 88 11.35 18.74 -7.21
C ALA A 88 11.82 17.61 -8.13
N THR A 89 12.57 16.67 -7.55
CA THR A 89 12.96 15.45 -8.24
C THR A 89 11.90 14.37 -8.06
N ILE A 90 11.93 13.34 -8.90
CA ILE A 90 11.06 12.19 -8.72
C ILE A 90 11.30 11.50 -7.37
N GLU A 91 12.55 11.47 -6.89
CA GLU A 91 12.87 10.91 -5.57
C GLU A 91 12.20 11.70 -4.45
N ASP A 92 12.16 13.02 -4.54
CA ASP A 92 11.47 13.88 -3.56
C ASP A 92 9.98 13.53 -3.50
N LEU A 93 9.35 13.35 -4.66
CA LEU A 93 7.92 13.01 -4.74
C LEU A 93 7.65 11.63 -4.15
N VAL A 94 8.46 10.64 -4.50
CA VAL A 94 8.28 9.26 -3.98
C VAL A 94 8.53 9.23 -2.47
N GLU A 95 9.55 9.94 -1.97
CA GLU A 95 9.80 10.01 -0.52
C GLU A 95 8.64 10.68 0.21
N GLN A 96 8.02 11.70 -0.38
CA GLN A 96 6.84 12.34 0.20
C GLN A 96 5.69 11.34 0.37
N MET A 97 5.47 10.47 -0.62
CA MET A 97 4.46 9.41 -0.54
C MET A 97 4.78 8.39 0.55
N ILE A 98 6.06 8.02 0.67
CA ILE A 98 6.54 7.08 1.69
C ILE A 98 6.43 7.69 3.08
N SER A 99 6.90 8.91 3.26
CA SER A 99 6.86 9.58 4.58
C SER A 99 5.42 9.77 5.07
N THR A 100 4.48 9.96 4.15
CA THR A 100 3.06 10.07 4.50
C THR A 100 2.54 8.73 5.02
N THR A 101 2.91 7.61 4.38
CA THR A 101 2.56 6.28 4.88
C THR A 101 3.13 6.06 6.29
N ASP A 102 4.41 6.40 6.51
CA ASP A 102 5.03 6.27 7.82
C ASP A 102 4.31 7.10 8.87
N ALA A 103 4.01 8.37 8.58
CA ALA A 103 3.30 9.26 9.49
C ALA A 103 1.92 8.72 9.87
N ARG A 104 1.19 8.15 8.91
CA ARG A 104 -0.13 7.58 9.14
C ARG A 104 -0.08 6.29 9.95
N LEU A 105 0.98 5.51 9.84
CA LEU A 105 1.14 4.26 10.58
C LEU A 105 1.77 4.43 11.96
N GLN A 106 2.41 5.56 12.25
CA GLN A 106 3.06 5.81 13.54
C GLN A 106 2.20 5.44 14.75
N PRO A 107 0.92 5.85 14.84
CA PRO A 107 0.07 5.50 15.97
C PRO A 107 -0.22 4.00 16.09
N TYR A 108 0.04 3.21 15.05
CA TYR A 108 -0.34 1.80 14.97
C TYR A 108 0.83 0.83 15.05
N TYR A 109 2.08 1.28 14.98
CA TYR A 109 3.23 0.37 14.97
C TYR A 109 3.29 -0.52 16.20
N GLU A 110 3.02 0.04 17.37
CA GLU A 110 3.00 -0.74 18.63
C GLU A 110 1.89 -1.81 18.61
N ALA A 111 0.69 -1.45 18.17
CA ALA A 111 -0.43 -2.39 18.06
C ALA A 111 -0.15 -3.50 17.04
N ILE A 112 0.47 -3.17 15.93
CA ILE A 112 0.88 -4.15 14.91
C ILE A 112 1.84 -5.18 15.52
N ALA A 113 2.86 -4.70 16.22
CA ALA A 113 3.84 -5.58 16.88
C ALA A 113 3.19 -6.44 17.98
N ASN A 114 2.31 -5.86 18.78
CA ASN A 114 1.61 -6.57 19.86
C ASN A 114 0.71 -7.70 19.34
N LYS A 115 0.24 -7.60 18.11
CA LYS A 115 -0.59 -8.63 17.47
C LYS A 115 0.25 -9.65 16.67
N ASN A 116 1.57 -9.58 16.78
CA ASN A 116 2.50 -10.42 16.01
C ASN A 116 2.30 -10.30 14.49
N LEU A 117 1.90 -9.12 14.03
CA LEU A 117 1.78 -8.82 12.62
C LEU A 117 2.99 -8.03 12.15
N THR A 118 3.23 -8.07 10.84
CA THR A 118 4.21 -7.21 10.19
C THR A 118 3.52 -6.05 9.50
N VAL A 119 4.24 -4.96 9.28
CA VAL A 119 3.74 -3.82 8.52
C VAL A 119 3.38 -4.26 7.09
N ASN A 120 4.19 -5.13 6.48
CA ASN A 120 3.90 -5.64 5.14
C ASN A 120 2.57 -6.39 5.09
N GLU A 121 2.27 -7.19 6.11
CA GLU A 121 0.98 -7.88 6.21
C GLU A 121 -0.19 -6.90 6.34
N VAL A 122 -0.03 -5.87 7.16
CA VAL A 122 -1.06 -4.83 7.36
C VAL A 122 -1.32 -4.07 6.06
N LEU A 123 -0.27 -3.66 5.34
CA LEU A 123 -0.42 -2.96 4.07
C LEU A 123 -1.05 -3.85 3.00
N THR A 124 -0.72 -5.13 3.00
CA THR A 124 -1.34 -6.12 2.10
C THR A 124 -2.84 -6.25 2.38
N LEU A 125 -3.22 -6.33 3.65
CA LEU A 125 -4.64 -6.38 4.04
C LEU A 125 -5.39 -5.11 3.66
N ALA A 126 -4.78 -3.95 3.87
CA ALA A 126 -5.38 -2.66 3.50
C ALA A 126 -5.59 -2.56 1.98
N SER A 127 -4.61 -3.00 1.20
CA SER A 127 -4.71 -3.04 -0.26
C SER A 127 -5.86 -3.94 -0.72
N LEU A 128 -6.04 -5.07 -0.07
CA LEU A 128 -7.11 -6.01 -0.38
C LEU A 128 -8.48 -5.43 -0.04
N VAL A 129 -8.60 -4.77 1.10
CA VAL A 129 -9.84 -4.09 1.53
C VAL A 129 -10.24 -3.02 0.51
N GLU A 130 -9.28 -2.26 0.00
CA GLU A 130 -9.52 -1.26 -1.05
C GLU A 130 -10.08 -1.89 -2.32
N LYS A 131 -9.64 -3.09 -2.68
CA LYS A 131 -10.13 -3.80 -3.87
C LYS A 131 -11.54 -4.35 -3.71
N GLU A 132 -11.95 -4.67 -2.49
CA GLU A 132 -13.31 -5.14 -2.21
C GLU A 132 -14.34 -4.00 -2.26
N GLY A 133 -13.92 -2.74 -2.08
CA GLY A 133 -14.80 -1.59 -2.14
C GLY A 133 -15.29 -1.30 -3.55
N SER A 134 -16.60 -1.07 -3.73
CA SER A 134 -17.21 -0.77 -5.02
C SER A 134 -17.12 0.71 -5.41
N THR A 135 -16.96 1.60 -4.41
CA THR A 135 -16.82 3.04 -4.59
C THR A 135 -15.65 3.57 -3.76
N ASP A 136 -15.20 4.79 -4.06
CA ASP A 136 -14.15 5.44 -3.26
C ASP A 136 -14.59 5.65 -1.81
N GLU A 137 -15.87 5.97 -1.60
CA GLU A 137 -16.43 6.12 -0.26
C GLU A 137 -16.45 4.79 0.49
N ASP A 138 -16.89 3.71 -0.15
CA ASP A 138 -16.89 2.36 0.42
C ASP A 138 -15.49 1.93 0.81
N ARG A 139 -14.50 2.16 -0.06
CA ARG A 139 -13.10 1.84 0.20
C ARG A 139 -12.54 2.58 1.41
N ARG A 140 -12.84 3.88 1.54
CA ARG A 140 -12.43 4.68 2.70
C ARG A 140 -13.09 4.17 3.98
N ASN A 141 -14.37 3.84 3.92
CA ASN A 141 -15.10 3.33 5.07
C ASN A 141 -14.54 1.98 5.52
N ILE A 142 -14.25 1.07 4.58
CA ILE A 142 -13.66 -0.23 4.89
C ILE A 142 -12.27 -0.06 5.48
N ALA A 143 -11.43 0.80 4.89
CA ALA A 143 -10.10 1.09 5.41
C ALA A 143 -10.16 1.70 6.82
N SER A 144 -11.11 2.62 7.06
CA SER A 144 -11.32 3.21 8.38
C SER A 144 -11.71 2.16 9.41
N VAL A 145 -12.61 1.24 9.07
CA VAL A 145 -12.98 0.13 9.94
C VAL A 145 -11.79 -0.76 10.25
N PHE A 146 -10.96 -1.06 9.25
CA PHE A 146 -9.75 -1.85 9.42
C PHE A 146 -8.78 -1.19 10.40
N PHE A 147 -8.48 0.10 10.22
CA PHE A 147 -7.60 0.83 11.13
C PHE A 147 -8.21 1.03 12.51
N ASN A 148 -9.53 1.20 12.61
CA ASN A 148 -10.21 1.28 13.90
C ASN A 148 -10.09 -0.05 14.67
N ARG A 149 -10.21 -1.17 13.99
CA ARG A 149 -10.00 -2.50 14.60
C ARG A 149 -8.58 -2.66 15.09
N LEU A 150 -7.60 -2.23 14.31
CA LEU A 150 -6.21 -2.26 14.71
C LEU A 150 -5.97 -1.40 15.95
N ASN A 151 -6.50 -0.18 15.98
CA ASN A 151 -6.37 0.73 17.11
C ASN A 151 -7.06 0.20 18.37
N ALA A 152 -8.19 -0.48 18.23
CA ALA A 152 -8.93 -1.09 19.34
C ALA A 152 -8.35 -2.45 19.78
N GLU A 153 -7.21 -2.86 19.23
CA GLU A 153 -6.56 -4.16 19.49
C GLU A 153 -7.46 -5.36 19.16
N MET A 154 -8.38 -5.19 18.22
CA MET A 154 -9.22 -6.28 17.75
C MET A 154 -8.43 -7.21 16.81
N PRO A 155 -8.76 -8.51 16.74
CA PRO A 155 -8.12 -9.43 15.81
C PRO A 155 -8.23 -8.93 14.36
N LEU A 156 -7.09 -8.88 13.66
CA LEU A 156 -7.01 -8.50 12.25
C LEU A 156 -7.12 -9.69 11.32
N GLN A 157 -7.14 -10.89 11.85
CA GLN A 157 -7.35 -12.11 11.09
C GLN A 157 -8.74 -12.05 10.48
N SER A 158 -8.79 -11.86 9.18
CA SER A 158 -10.03 -11.68 8.44
C SER A 158 -10.09 -12.63 7.26
N ASN A 159 -11.30 -12.89 6.80
CA ASN A 159 -11.53 -13.68 5.60
C ASN A 159 -10.86 -13.06 4.37
N ILE A 160 -10.69 -11.74 4.36
CA ILE A 160 -10.02 -11.02 3.28
C ILE A 160 -8.56 -11.48 3.13
N ALA A 161 -7.83 -11.64 4.24
CA ALA A 161 -6.45 -12.12 4.21
C ALA A 161 -6.35 -13.52 3.61
N ILE A 162 -7.30 -14.38 3.92
CA ILE A 162 -7.35 -15.75 3.40
C ILE A 162 -7.66 -15.74 1.91
N LEU A 163 -8.57 -14.89 1.46
CA LEU A 163 -8.85 -14.72 0.04
C LEU A 163 -7.61 -14.26 -0.73
N TYR A 164 -6.83 -13.38 -0.14
CA TYR A 164 -5.56 -12.95 -0.73
C TYR A 164 -4.61 -14.13 -0.87
N ALA A 165 -4.49 -14.93 0.19
CA ALA A 165 -3.64 -16.11 0.19
C ALA A 165 -4.07 -17.15 -0.86
N GLN A 166 -5.35 -17.23 -1.14
CA GLN A 166 -5.90 -18.11 -2.19
C GLN A 166 -5.74 -17.56 -3.60
N GLY A 167 -5.14 -16.39 -3.77
CA GLY A 167 -4.91 -15.79 -5.07
C GLY A 167 -6.16 -15.24 -5.74
N LYS A 168 -7.20 -14.92 -4.98
CA LYS A 168 -8.47 -14.40 -5.50
C LYS A 168 -8.50 -12.88 -5.65
N LEU A 169 -7.34 -12.24 -5.67
CA LEU A 169 -7.21 -10.81 -5.93
C LEU A 169 -7.76 -10.44 -7.30
N GLY A 170 -8.63 -9.44 -7.34
CA GLY A 170 -9.21 -8.97 -8.59
C GLY A 170 -10.46 -9.73 -9.02
N GLU A 171 -10.84 -10.79 -8.33
CA GLU A 171 -12.12 -11.44 -8.54
C GLU A 171 -13.25 -10.66 -7.84
N GLU A 172 -14.43 -10.66 -8.42
CA GLU A 172 -15.63 -10.03 -7.83
C GLU A 172 -16.18 -10.88 -6.69
N THR A 173 -15.44 -10.94 -5.58
CA THR A 173 -15.87 -11.66 -4.39
C THR A 173 -16.29 -10.67 -3.33
N THR A 174 -17.48 -10.81 -2.76
CA THR A 174 -17.97 -9.97 -1.67
C THR A 174 -17.58 -10.58 -0.32
N LEU A 175 -17.60 -9.76 0.75
CA LEU A 175 -17.33 -10.25 2.10
C LEU A 175 -18.31 -11.33 2.54
N ALA A 176 -19.54 -11.34 1.98
CA ALA A 176 -20.55 -12.37 2.28
C ALA A 176 -20.17 -13.74 1.72
N GLU A 177 -19.32 -13.79 0.70
CA GLU A 177 -18.86 -15.05 0.09
C GLU A 177 -17.67 -15.65 0.84
N ASP A 178 -17.13 -14.95 1.83
CA ASP A 178 -15.92 -15.35 2.57
C ASP A 178 -16.18 -16.45 3.61
N THR A 179 -17.41 -16.90 3.76
CA THR A 179 -17.79 -17.85 4.80
C THR A 179 -17.18 -19.25 4.64
N ASN A 180 -16.75 -19.61 3.44
CA ASN A 180 -16.19 -20.92 3.11
C ASN A 180 -14.66 -20.90 2.87
N ILE A 181 -13.98 -19.97 3.46
CA ILE A 181 -12.54 -19.80 3.25
C ILE A 181 -11.75 -20.87 4.00
N ASP A 182 -10.78 -21.47 3.30
CA ASP A 182 -9.86 -22.44 3.87
C ASP A 182 -8.73 -21.74 4.64
N THR A 183 -8.75 -21.83 5.96
CA THR A 183 -7.75 -21.21 6.84
C THR A 183 -6.45 -22.03 6.92
N SER A 184 -6.40 -23.22 6.34
CA SER A 184 -5.23 -24.10 6.40
C SER A 184 -4.19 -23.82 5.29
N ILE A 185 -4.46 -22.93 4.35
CA ILE A 185 -3.56 -22.63 3.24
C ILE A 185 -2.28 -22.00 3.74
N GLU A 186 -1.15 -22.63 3.43
CA GLU A 186 0.18 -22.08 3.72
C GLU A 186 0.56 -21.03 2.68
N SER A 187 0.56 -19.78 3.09
CA SER A 187 0.90 -18.64 2.25
C SER A 187 1.41 -17.48 3.12
N PRO A 188 2.32 -16.62 2.59
CA PRO A 188 2.76 -15.42 3.30
C PRO A 188 1.61 -14.49 3.67
N TYR A 189 0.48 -14.58 2.97
CA TYR A 189 -0.67 -13.72 3.20
C TYR A 189 -1.71 -14.32 4.12
N ASN A 190 -1.57 -15.59 4.51
CA ASN A 190 -2.50 -16.26 5.42
C ASN A 190 -2.04 -16.07 6.86
N ILE A 191 -2.62 -15.11 7.55
CA ILE A 191 -2.26 -14.75 8.93
C ILE A 191 -2.70 -15.82 9.95
N TYR A 192 -3.71 -16.63 9.65
CA TYR A 192 -4.10 -17.74 10.51
C TYR A 192 -3.01 -18.83 10.55
N TRP A 193 -2.42 -19.11 9.42
CA TRP A 193 -1.31 -20.07 9.33
C TRP A 193 -0.08 -19.55 10.06
N ARG A 194 0.22 -18.25 9.95
CA ARG A 194 1.43 -17.66 10.57
C ARG A 194 1.28 -17.42 12.07
N ALA A 195 0.07 -17.27 12.54
CA ALA A 195 -0.20 -17.03 13.96
C ALA A 195 -0.20 -18.29 14.81
N GLY A 196 -0.13 -19.46 14.17
CA GLY A 196 -0.13 -20.76 14.84
C GLY A 196 1.18 -21.18 15.50
#